data_e30056c41dcad3949f50f5e4a30fb1a7
#
_entry.id   e30056c41dcad3949f50f5e4a30fb1a7
#
_cell.length_a   1.000
_cell.length_b   1.000
_cell.length_c   1.000
_cell.angle_alpha   90.00
_cell.angle_beta   90.00
_cell.angle_gamma   90.00
#
_symmetry.space_group_name_H-M   'P 1'
#
loop_
_entity.id
_entity.type
_entity.pdbx_description
1 polymer ?
#
loop_
_entity_poly.entity_id
_entity_poly.type
_entity_poly.pdbx_seq_one_letter_code
_entity_poly.pdbx_strand_id
1 'polypeptide(L)'
;MEKSDQKKLDQNKKRESLQKEKNQIFRQLPRVDELMKKENVRKLAEKEGYERVLWAVRDSVENLRNEIAQGIQNGISEFEAKEKIQKFLYEIELSSKRSEVNQLLEKEQKKEIHPVYNGTGVILHTGLGRAPLGHEIAEKLKAVAEHYSSLEYDLQTGKRGNRTGYAEELFCKITGAEAALVVNNNAGAVLLALSALTKGGEVIVSRGELVEIGGKFRIPEVLELSGAVLKEVGTTNRTRAEDYKNAVSEKTKAFLKVHTSNYRIIGFTESVNVEELRELSDSLNKSAQKLSSENFGNRSERNKIPVIEDLGSGVLVDLEDYGFSKEPTVQKE
;
A
#
# COMPACT_ATOMS: atom_id res chain seq x y z
N MET A 1 17.63 -57.21 -29.60
CA MET A 1 17.48 -56.96 -28.13
C MET A 1 18.80 -56.59 -27.47
N GLU A 2 19.89 -57.29 -27.68
CA GLU A 2 21.20 -57.08 -27.00
C GLU A 2 21.81 -55.69 -27.13
N LYS A 3 21.74 -55.02 -28.31
CA LYS A 3 22.30 -53.65 -28.49
C LYS A 3 21.57 -52.56 -27.69
N SER A 4 20.30 -52.75 -27.36
CA SER A 4 19.49 -51.78 -26.55
C SER A 4 19.84 -51.86 -25.06
N ASP A 5 20.09 -53.10 -24.59
CA ASP A 5 20.41 -53.36 -23.19
C ASP A 5 21.84 -52.94 -22.86
N GLN A 6 22.77 -53.15 -23.80
CA GLN A 6 24.17 -52.68 -23.66
C GLN A 6 24.22 -51.15 -23.57
N LYS A 7 23.44 -50.40 -24.40
CA LYS A 7 23.36 -48.93 -24.33
C LYS A 7 22.78 -48.40 -23.00
N LYS A 8 21.82 -49.10 -22.43
CA LYS A 8 21.25 -48.75 -21.11
C LYS A 8 22.26 -49.03 -20.00
N LEU A 9 23.01 -50.10 -20.08
CA LEU A 9 24.03 -50.43 -19.10
C LEU A 9 25.18 -49.40 -19.09
N ASP A 10 25.63 -48.98 -20.25
CA ASP A 10 26.67 -47.95 -20.39
C ASP A 10 26.20 -46.58 -19.93
N GLN A 11 24.93 -46.22 -20.17
CA GLN A 11 24.35 -45.01 -19.64
C GLN A 11 24.23 -45.00 -18.12
N ASN A 12 23.88 -46.12 -17.51
CA ASN A 12 23.81 -46.27 -16.06
C ASN A 12 25.19 -46.17 -15.42
N LYS A 13 26.20 -46.83 -15.97
CA LYS A 13 27.59 -46.73 -15.49
C LYS A 13 28.13 -45.33 -15.56
N LYS A 14 27.82 -44.58 -16.65
CA LYS A 14 28.21 -43.19 -16.81
C LYS A 14 27.51 -42.27 -15.79
N ARG A 15 26.23 -42.53 -15.47
CA ARG A 15 25.48 -41.80 -14.43
C ARG A 15 26.07 -42.07 -13.03
N GLU A 16 26.37 -43.31 -12.71
CA GLU A 16 26.98 -43.66 -11.41
C GLU A 16 28.37 -43.05 -11.24
N SER A 17 29.19 -43.02 -12.29
CA SER A 17 30.50 -42.37 -12.29
C SER A 17 30.39 -40.88 -12.03
N LEU A 18 29.53 -40.18 -12.78
CA LEU A 18 29.25 -38.76 -12.61
C LEU A 18 28.71 -38.43 -11.20
N GLN A 19 27.89 -39.30 -10.63
CA GLN A 19 27.37 -39.10 -9.28
C GLN A 19 28.44 -39.29 -8.20
N LYS A 20 29.36 -40.21 -8.39
CA LYS A 20 30.50 -40.39 -7.49
C LYS A 20 31.45 -39.19 -7.53
N GLU A 21 31.78 -38.73 -8.73
CA GLU A 21 32.61 -37.53 -8.93
C GLU A 21 31.95 -36.26 -8.29
N LYS A 22 30.68 -36.05 -8.54
CA LYS A 22 29.89 -34.98 -7.92
C LYS A 22 29.95 -35.04 -6.39
N ASN A 23 29.76 -36.22 -5.81
CA ASN A 23 29.80 -36.39 -4.36
C ASN A 23 31.22 -36.15 -3.78
N GLN A 24 32.27 -36.47 -4.50
CA GLN A 24 33.64 -36.24 -4.10
C GLN A 24 33.98 -34.74 -4.11
N ILE A 25 33.56 -34.01 -5.12
CA ILE A 25 33.74 -32.56 -5.22
C ILE A 25 32.93 -31.84 -4.15
N PHE A 26 31.67 -32.24 -3.93
CA PHE A 26 30.80 -31.60 -2.93
C PHE A 26 31.28 -31.73 -1.49
N ARG A 27 32.07 -32.79 -1.17
CA ARG A 27 32.72 -32.90 0.13
C ARG A 27 33.83 -31.87 0.37
N GLN A 28 34.32 -31.24 -0.69
CA GLN A 28 35.34 -30.19 -0.62
C GLN A 28 34.75 -28.78 -0.50
N LEU A 29 33.39 -28.62 -0.65
CA LEU A 29 32.74 -27.37 -0.41
C LEU A 29 32.91 -26.91 1.05
N PRO A 30 33.19 -25.64 1.28
CA PRO A 30 33.36 -25.13 2.64
C PRO A 30 32.05 -25.24 3.42
N ARG A 31 32.17 -25.55 4.70
CA ARG A 31 31.02 -25.57 5.59
C ARG A 31 30.69 -24.15 6.06
N VAL A 32 29.41 -23.84 6.10
CA VAL A 32 28.92 -22.50 6.52
C VAL A 32 29.43 -22.13 7.92
N ASP A 33 29.41 -23.10 8.87
CA ASP A 33 29.88 -22.88 10.24
C ASP A 33 31.39 -22.62 10.32
N GLU A 34 32.19 -23.14 9.40
CA GLU A 34 33.63 -22.85 9.29
C GLU A 34 33.87 -21.46 8.69
N LEU A 35 33.09 -21.08 7.66
CA LEU A 35 33.19 -19.75 7.08
C LEU A 35 32.79 -18.66 8.07
N MET A 36 31.74 -18.87 8.85
CA MET A 36 31.30 -17.91 9.87
C MET A 36 32.30 -17.70 10.99
N LYS A 37 33.24 -18.64 11.23
CA LYS A 37 34.32 -18.53 12.21
C LYS A 37 35.53 -17.74 11.71
N LYS A 38 35.65 -17.53 10.38
CA LYS A 38 36.73 -16.71 9.82
C LYS A 38 36.67 -15.28 10.33
N GLU A 39 37.82 -14.70 10.69
CA GLU A 39 37.90 -13.40 11.36
C GLU A 39 37.23 -12.28 10.56
N ASN A 40 37.43 -12.23 9.25
CA ASN A 40 36.84 -11.25 8.36
C ASN A 40 35.32 -11.40 8.20
N VAL A 41 34.81 -12.64 8.17
CA VAL A 41 33.35 -12.90 8.13
C VAL A 41 32.73 -12.53 9.48
N ARG A 42 33.42 -12.80 10.58
CA ARG A 42 32.98 -12.38 11.92
C ARG A 42 32.92 -10.85 12.05
N LYS A 43 33.97 -10.15 11.59
CA LYS A 43 33.96 -8.66 11.57
C LYS A 43 32.83 -8.13 10.68
N LEU A 44 32.55 -8.78 9.56
CA LEU A 44 31.44 -8.43 8.70
C LEU A 44 30.09 -8.66 9.41
N ALA A 45 29.96 -9.76 10.17
CA ALA A 45 28.77 -10.06 10.95
C ALA A 45 28.54 -9.09 12.12
N GLU A 46 29.60 -8.58 12.73
CA GLU A 46 29.54 -7.53 13.75
C GLU A 46 29.03 -6.20 13.16
N LYS A 47 29.40 -5.90 11.90
CA LYS A 47 29.03 -4.68 11.21
C LYS A 47 27.64 -4.71 10.58
N GLU A 48 27.33 -5.79 9.86
CA GLU A 48 26.11 -5.91 9.01
C GLU A 48 24.98 -6.72 9.67
N GLY A 49 25.26 -7.32 10.86
CA GLY A 49 24.33 -8.20 11.57
C GLY A 49 24.56 -9.68 11.27
N TYR A 50 24.58 -10.50 12.34
CA TYR A 50 24.90 -11.93 12.25
C TYR A 50 24.00 -12.71 11.30
N GLU A 51 22.68 -12.54 11.42
CA GLU A 51 21.70 -13.29 10.61
C GLU A 51 21.77 -12.92 9.12
N ARG A 52 22.03 -11.65 8.79
CA ARG A 52 22.21 -11.21 7.40
C ARG A 52 23.43 -11.84 6.76
N VAL A 53 24.55 -11.83 7.47
CA VAL A 53 25.81 -12.41 6.98
C VAL A 53 25.69 -13.92 6.89
N LEU A 54 25.06 -14.58 7.87
CA LEU A 54 24.80 -16.02 7.85
C LEU A 54 23.96 -16.42 6.62
N TRP A 55 22.91 -15.65 6.33
CA TRP A 55 22.09 -15.84 5.12
C TRP A 55 22.94 -15.69 3.86
N ALA A 56 23.70 -14.61 3.72
CA ALA A 56 24.54 -14.36 2.55
C ALA A 56 25.60 -15.44 2.33
N VAL A 57 26.22 -15.94 3.41
CA VAL A 57 27.19 -17.05 3.35
C VAL A 57 26.51 -18.35 2.93
N ARG A 58 25.33 -18.67 3.46
CA ARG A 58 24.56 -19.86 3.05
C ARG A 58 24.19 -19.82 1.57
N ASP A 59 23.67 -18.68 1.12
CA ASP A 59 23.24 -18.47 -0.27
C ASP A 59 24.44 -18.56 -1.22
N SER A 60 25.57 -17.93 -0.89
CA SER A 60 26.82 -18.03 -1.66
C SER A 60 27.34 -19.45 -1.80
N VAL A 61 27.33 -20.23 -0.72
CA VAL A 61 27.75 -21.63 -0.76
C VAL A 61 26.80 -22.49 -1.59
N GLU A 62 25.50 -22.22 -1.52
CA GLU A 62 24.52 -22.94 -2.34
C GLU A 62 24.62 -22.58 -3.83
N ASN A 63 24.88 -21.30 -4.14
CA ASN A 63 25.14 -20.85 -5.51
C ASN A 63 26.40 -21.51 -6.09
N LEU A 64 27.49 -21.55 -5.32
CA LEU A 64 28.70 -22.26 -5.71
C LEU A 64 28.44 -23.75 -5.96
N ARG A 65 27.64 -24.39 -5.09
CA ARG A 65 27.23 -25.79 -5.25
C ARG A 65 26.46 -26.02 -6.54
N ASN A 66 25.51 -25.10 -6.84
CA ASN A 66 24.69 -25.18 -8.04
C ASN A 66 25.53 -24.95 -9.31
N GLU A 67 26.43 -23.97 -9.28
CA GLU A 67 27.35 -23.70 -10.37
C GLU A 67 28.26 -24.92 -10.69
N ILE A 68 28.83 -25.52 -9.65
CA ILE A 68 29.65 -26.73 -9.81
C ILE A 68 28.79 -27.89 -10.32
N ALA A 69 27.55 -28.05 -9.81
CA ALA A 69 26.66 -29.12 -10.27
C ALA A 69 26.30 -28.99 -11.75
N GLN A 70 26.01 -27.77 -12.22
CA GLN A 70 25.77 -27.51 -13.64
C GLN A 70 27.04 -27.69 -14.47
N GLY A 71 28.18 -27.24 -13.94
CA GLY A 71 29.45 -27.42 -14.59
C GLY A 71 29.78 -28.88 -14.83
N ILE A 72 29.62 -29.78 -13.83
CA ILE A 72 29.82 -31.21 -13.96
C ILE A 72 28.90 -31.83 -15.02
N GLN A 73 27.63 -31.39 -15.10
CA GLN A 73 26.71 -31.81 -16.16
C GLN A 73 27.20 -31.40 -17.56
N ASN A 74 27.86 -30.23 -17.66
CA ASN A 74 28.41 -29.67 -18.88
C ASN A 74 29.84 -30.17 -19.17
N GLY A 75 30.42 -31.06 -18.32
CA GLY A 75 31.69 -31.71 -18.55
C GLY A 75 32.94 -30.97 -18.05
N ILE A 76 32.78 -30.07 -17.03
CA ILE A 76 33.95 -29.45 -16.39
C ILE A 76 34.74 -30.53 -15.64
N SER A 77 36.08 -30.40 -15.63
CA SER A 77 36.98 -31.29 -14.94
C SER A 77 36.94 -31.08 -13.40
N GLU A 78 37.37 -32.14 -12.67
CA GLU A 78 37.55 -32.04 -11.20
C GLU A 78 38.51 -30.88 -10.82
N PHE A 79 39.54 -30.66 -11.65
CA PHE A 79 40.49 -29.58 -11.44
C PHE A 79 39.84 -28.20 -11.52
N GLU A 80 39.04 -27.95 -12.53
CA GLU A 80 38.30 -26.67 -12.69
C GLU A 80 37.30 -26.44 -11.56
N ALA A 81 36.63 -27.51 -11.11
CA ALA A 81 35.72 -27.40 -9.95
C ALA A 81 36.46 -27.05 -8.66
N LYS A 82 37.64 -27.61 -8.43
CA LYS A 82 38.51 -27.31 -7.28
C LYS A 82 39.01 -25.84 -7.35
N GLU A 83 39.40 -25.39 -8.54
CA GLU A 83 39.85 -24.02 -8.75
C GLU A 83 38.74 -23.01 -8.40
N LYS A 84 37.50 -23.29 -8.76
CA LYS A 84 36.35 -22.47 -8.37
C LYS A 84 36.16 -22.42 -6.85
N ILE A 85 36.26 -23.51 -6.16
CA ILE A 85 36.19 -23.59 -4.69
C ILE A 85 37.33 -22.78 -4.05
N GLN A 86 38.55 -22.92 -4.53
CA GLN A 86 39.69 -22.15 -4.02
C GLN A 86 39.54 -20.66 -4.25
N LYS A 87 39.06 -20.25 -5.42
CA LYS A 87 38.78 -18.84 -5.74
C LYS A 87 37.73 -18.28 -4.81
N PHE A 88 36.63 -18.98 -4.58
CA PHE A 88 35.58 -18.59 -3.64
C PHE A 88 36.13 -18.35 -2.22
N LEU A 89 36.92 -19.31 -1.71
CA LEU A 89 37.55 -19.21 -0.39
C LEU A 89 38.50 -18.02 -0.30
N TYR A 90 39.29 -17.78 -1.33
CA TYR A 90 40.23 -16.67 -1.42
C TYR A 90 39.49 -15.31 -1.44
N GLU A 91 38.40 -15.19 -2.18
CA GLU A 91 37.59 -13.97 -2.24
C GLU A 91 36.92 -13.67 -0.88
N ILE A 92 36.49 -14.70 -0.16
CA ILE A 92 36.00 -14.54 1.22
C ILE A 92 37.13 -14.11 2.15
N GLU A 93 38.32 -14.70 2.06
CA GLU A 93 39.48 -14.34 2.91
C GLU A 93 39.93 -12.90 2.72
N LEU A 94 39.91 -12.39 1.50
CA LEU A 94 40.28 -11.01 1.21
C LEU A 94 39.20 -9.98 1.59
N SER A 95 38.04 -10.40 2.07
CA SER A 95 36.87 -9.51 2.24
C SER A 95 36.61 -8.63 1.02
N SER A 96 36.89 -9.20 -0.15
CA SER A 96 36.79 -8.49 -1.42
C SER A 96 35.36 -8.03 -1.66
N LYS A 97 35.16 -6.77 -2.11
CA LYS A 97 33.87 -6.30 -2.64
C LYS A 97 33.34 -7.19 -3.78
N ARG A 98 34.21 -7.99 -4.39
CA ARG A 98 33.86 -8.95 -5.44
C ARG A 98 33.41 -10.29 -4.88
N SER A 99 33.57 -10.57 -3.58
CA SER A 99 33.06 -11.81 -3.00
C SER A 99 31.54 -11.85 -3.14
N GLU A 100 31.03 -13.02 -3.47
CA GLU A 100 29.58 -13.23 -3.64
C GLU A 100 28.80 -12.84 -2.38
N VAL A 101 29.36 -13.11 -1.20
CA VAL A 101 28.78 -12.69 0.10
C VAL A 101 28.55 -11.17 0.16
N ASN A 102 29.57 -10.37 -0.20
CA ASN A 102 29.43 -8.90 -0.21
C ASN A 102 28.46 -8.44 -1.30
N GLN A 103 28.45 -9.05 -2.48
CA GLN A 103 27.51 -8.71 -3.54
C GLN A 103 26.05 -9.00 -3.13
N LEU A 104 25.80 -10.10 -2.42
CA LEU A 104 24.48 -10.44 -1.89
C LEU A 104 24.04 -9.45 -0.82
N LEU A 105 24.92 -9.08 0.10
CA LEU A 105 24.64 -8.05 1.13
C LEU A 105 24.36 -6.69 0.50
N GLU A 106 25.17 -6.25 -0.49
CA GLU A 106 24.92 -5.01 -1.22
C GLU A 106 23.60 -5.03 -2.00
N LYS A 107 23.26 -6.18 -2.61
CA LYS A 107 21.99 -6.35 -3.32
C LYS A 107 20.80 -6.30 -2.37
N GLU A 108 20.93 -6.87 -1.17
CA GLU A 108 19.91 -6.74 -0.13
C GLU A 108 19.79 -5.31 0.38
N GLN A 109 20.90 -4.64 0.66
CA GLN A 109 20.91 -3.26 1.10
C GLN A 109 20.25 -2.31 0.09
N LYS A 110 20.42 -2.56 -1.21
CA LYS A 110 19.73 -1.82 -2.28
C LYS A 110 18.21 -1.99 -2.29
N LYS A 111 17.67 -3.02 -1.64
CA LYS A 111 16.22 -3.22 -1.49
C LYS A 111 15.65 -2.48 -0.28
N GLU A 112 16.48 -1.95 0.61
CA GLU A 112 16.04 -1.17 1.75
C GLU A 112 15.41 0.15 1.28
N ILE A 113 14.46 0.65 2.07
CA ILE A 113 13.82 1.94 1.80
C ILE A 113 14.80 3.05 2.21
N HIS A 114 15.14 3.90 1.26
CA HIS A 114 16.05 5.02 1.49
C HIS A 114 15.35 6.36 1.27
N PRO A 115 15.75 7.42 1.99
CA PRO A 115 15.34 8.77 1.68
C PRO A 115 15.74 9.14 0.25
N VAL A 116 14.82 9.80 -0.47
CA VAL A 116 15.03 10.26 -1.84
C VAL A 116 14.60 11.71 -2.00
N TYR A 117 15.13 12.38 -3.01
CA TYR A 117 14.68 13.72 -3.40
C TYR A 117 13.51 13.59 -4.39
N ASN A 118 12.41 14.29 -4.10
CA ASN A 118 11.28 14.36 -5.02
C ASN A 118 11.50 15.47 -6.05
N GLY A 119 11.93 15.11 -7.25
CA GLY A 119 12.09 16.01 -8.40
C GLY A 119 10.96 15.90 -9.44
N THR A 120 9.84 15.27 -9.09
CA THR A 120 8.76 14.97 -10.06
C THR A 120 7.82 16.14 -10.34
N GLY A 121 7.79 17.18 -9.46
CA GLY A 121 6.80 18.23 -9.50
C GLY A 121 5.44 17.85 -8.88
N VAL A 122 5.28 16.62 -8.39
CA VAL A 122 4.06 16.14 -7.71
C VAL A 122 4.34 16.04 -6.21
N ILE A 123 3.78 16.95 -5.40
CA ILE A 123 4.05 17.03 -3.94
C ILE A 123 3.63 15.74 -3.24
N LEU A 124 2.42 15.26 -3.48
CA LEU A 124 1.85 14.05 -2.87
C LEU A 124 2.07 12.80 -3.74
N HIS A 125 3.30 12.64 -4.25
CA HIS A 125 3.63 11.53 -5.14
C HIS A 125 3.44 10.17 -4.46
N THR A 126 2.51 9.36 -4.95
CA THR A 126 2.10 8.08 -4.34
C THR A 126 3.23 7.06 -4.25
N GLY A 127 4.13 7.03 -5.22
CA GLY A 127 5.31 6.15 -5.25
C GLY A 127 6.47 6.62 -4.37
N LEU A 128 6.42 7.84 -3.81
CA LEU A 128 7.47 8.43 -2.98
C LEU A 128 7.04 8.67 -1.52
N GLY A 129 6.00 7.97 -1.07
CA GLY A 129 5.56 8.01 0.32
C GLY A 129 4.60 9.17 0.67
N ARG A 130 4.14 9.95 -0.33
CA ARG A 130 3.27 11.13 -0.17
C ARG A 130 3.95 12.25 0.63
N ALA A 131 3.24 12.90 1.58
CA ALA A 131 3.77 13.99 2.36
C ALA A 131 4.76 13.49 3.44
N PRO A 132 6.00 13.98 3.45
CA PRO A 132 6.92 13.71 4.56
C PRO A 132 6.45 14.43 5.84
N LEU A 133 6.77 13.84 6.98
CA LEU A 133 6.53 14.47 8.27
C LEU A 133 7.60 15.53 8.55
N GLY A 134 7.21 16.63 9.19
CA GLY A 134 8.17 17.61 9.71
C GLY A 134 9.07 16.99 10.78
N HIS A 135 10.28 17.54 10.94
CA HIS A 135 11.29 17.01 11.86
C HIS A 135 10.76 16.86 13.31
N GLU A 136 10.06 17.87 13.81
CA GLU A 136 9.51 17.84 15.18
C GLU A 136 8.50 16.70 15.38
N ILE A 137 7.65 16.43 14.39
CA ILE A 137 6.68 15.32 14.43
C ILE A 137 7.40 13.98 14.35
N ALA A 138 8.43 13.87 13.49
CA ALA A 138 9.23 12.65 13.35
C ALA A 138 9.93 12.27 14.66
N GLU A 139 10.53 13.25 15.37
CA GLU A 139 11.16 13.00 16.67
C GLU A 139 10.15 12.58 17.76
N LYS A 140 8.97 13.19 17.78
CA LYS A 140 7.89 12.76 18.70
C LYS A 140 7.42 11.33 18.40
N LEU A 141 7.28 10.96 17.12
CA LEU A 141 6.91 9.59 16.73
C LEU A 141 7.99 8.58 17.15
N LYS A 142 9.28 8.93 16.96
CA LYS A 142 10.41 8.10 17.39
C LYS A 142 10.33 7.84 18.90
N ALA A 143 10.15 8.87 19.71
CA ALA A 143 10.06 8.75 21.15
C ALA A 143 8.88 7.83 21.59
N VAL A 144 7.72 7.95 20.94
CA VAL A 144 6.57 7.08 21.21
C VAL A 144 6.82 5.64 20.76
N ALA A 145 7.51 5.44 19.62
CA ALA A 145 7.81 4.11 19.09
C ALA A 145 8.86 3.34 19.92
N GLU A 146 9.77 4.05 20.59
CA GLU A 146 10.81 3.47 21.46
C GLU A 146 10.31 3.07 22.85
N HIS A 147 9.07 3.47 23.24
CA HIS A 147 8.54 3.26 24.58
C HIS A 147 7.11 2.70 24.56
N TYR A 148 6.65 2.22 25.71
CA TYR A 148 5.22 1.98 25.93
C TYR A 148 4.47 3.32 25.90
N SER A 149 3.26 3.33 25.34
CA SER A 149 2.46 4.54 25.20
C SER A 149 1.08 4.40 25.85
N SER A 150 0.50 5.53 26.23
CA SER A 150 -0.85 5.60 26.81
C SER A 150 -1.98 5.59 25.76
N LEU A 151 -1.72 5.15 24.52
CA LEU A 151 -2.68 5.24 23.41
C LEU A 151 -4.07 4.65 23.74
N GLU A 152 -4.10 3.55 24.47
CA GLU A 152 -5.33 2.86 24.90
C GLU A 152 -5.43 2.75 26.42
N TYR A 153 -4.72 3.58 27.16
CA TYR A 153 -4.68 3.49 28.61
C TYR A 153 -4.90 4.87 29.25
N ASP A 154 -5.95 5.00 30.02
CA ASP A 154 -6.23 6.21 30.80
C ASP A 154 -5.38 6.20 32.09
N LEU A 155 -4.39 7.09 32.13
CA LEU A 155 -3.47 7.21 33.26
C LEU A 155 -4.11 7.72 34.54
N GLN A 156 -5.27 8.41 34.47
CA GLN A 156 -5.97 8.93 35.64
C GLN A 156 -6.81 7.86 36.31
N THR A 157 -7.52 7.07 35.50
CA THR A 157 -8.43 6.03 36.01
C THR A 157 -7.80 4.66 36.14
N GLY A 158 -6.63 4.44 35.53
CA GLY A 158 -5.96 3.14 35.50
C GLY A 158 -6.70 2.10 34.64
N LYS A 159 -7.57 2.53 33.73
CA LYS A 159 -8.39 1.64 32.89
C LYS A 159 -8.06 1.78 31.42
N ARG A 160 -8.55 0.82 30.63
CA ARG A 160 -8.45 0.90 29.18
C ARG A 160 -9.27 2.09 28.66
N GLY A 161 -8.62 2.98 27.91
CA GLY A 161 -9.21 4.13 27.28
C GLY A 161 -9.64 3.90 25.81
N ASN A 162 -10.07 4.97 25.16
CA ASN A 162 -10.47 4.97 23.75
C ASN A 162 -9.27 5.34 22.88
N ARG A 163 -8.86 4.44 21.97
CA ARG A 163 -7.77 4.64 21.01
C ARG A 163 -8.00 5.83 20.08
N THR A 164 -9.24 6.06 19.66
CA THR A 164 -9.57 7.06 18.64
C THR A 164 -9.91 8.42 19.21
N GLY A 165 -10.26 8.51 20.51
CA GLY A 165 -10.80 9.71 21.13
C GLY A 165 -9.89 10.94 21.02
N TYR A 166 -8.57 10.76 21.18
CA TYR A 166 -7.62 11.87 21.04
C TYR A 166 -7.59 12.45 19.60
N ALA A 167 -7.55 11.57 18.60
CA ALA A 167 -7.56 12.01 17.19
C ALA A 167 -8.91 12.62 16.82
N GLU A 168 -10.01 12.04 17.26
CA GLU A 168 -11.37 12.57 17.08
C GLU A 168 -11.48 14.00 17.61
N GLU A 169 -11.07 14.24 18.86
CA GLU A 169 -11.11 15.56 19.49
C GLU A 169 -10.31 16.62 18.70
N LEU A 170 -9.11 16.26 18.25
CA LEU A 170 -8.26 17.16 17.45
C LEU A 170 -8.89 17.47 16.09
N PHE A 171 -9.40 16.46 15.38
CA PHE A 171 -10.04 16.68 14.10
C PHE A 171 -11.32 17.52 14.24
N CYS A 172 -12.16 17.26 15.23
CA CYS A 172 -13.34 18.09 15.50
C CYS A 172 -12.95 19.55 15.76
N LYS A 173 -11.89 19.80 16.53
CA LYS A 173 -11.40 21.18 16.79
C LYS A 173 -10.88 21.87 15.54
N ILE A 174 -10.18 21.15 14.67
CA ILE A 174 -9.58 21.73 13.45
C ILE A 174 -10.63 21.96 12.37
N THR A 175 -11.56 21.02 12.19
CA THR A 175 -12.52 21.03 11.07
C THR A 175 -13.87 21.66 11.42
N GLY A 176 -14.22 21.71 12.70
CA GLY A 176 -15.56 22.09 13.16
C GLY A 176 -16.61 20.97 13.03
N ALA A 177 -16.19 19.76 12.69
CA ALA A 177 -17.09 18.60 12.56
C ALA A 177 -17.63 18.17 13.93
N GLU A 178 -18.83 17.60 13.96
CA GLU A 178 -19.48 17.07 15.17
C GLU A 178 -18.80 15.79 15.68
N ALA A 179 -18.25 14.98 14.77
CA ALA A 179 -17.50 13.75 15.07
C ALA A 179 -16.43 13.49 14.00
N ALA A 180 -15.40 12.72 14.35
CA ALA A 180 -14.35 12.35 13.43
C ALA A 180 -13.87 10.91 13.69
N LEU A 181 -13.51 10.22 12.63
CA LEU A 181 -12.89 8.89 12.70
C LEU A 181 -11.70 8.81 11.75
N VAL A 182 -10.56 8.41 12.28
CA VAL A 182 -9.34 8.22 11.48
C VAL A 182 -9.20 6.77 11.08
N VAL A 183 -8.97 6.55 9.79
CA VAL A 183 -8.72 5.24 9.19
C VAL A 183 -7.43 5.26 8.38
N ASN A 184 -7.01 4.11 7.85
CA ASN A 184 -5.71 3.94 7.21
C ASN A 184 -5.46 4.83 5.97
N ASN A 185 -6.52 5.09 5.20
CA ASN A 185 -6.43 5.86 3.95
C ASN A 185 -7.83 6.31 3.48
N ASN A 186 -7.85 7.20 2.48
CA ASN A 186 -9.08 7.69 1.86
C ASN A 186 -9.98 6.56 1.34
N ALA A 187 -9.44 5.56 0.65
CA ALA A 187 -10.24 4.44 0.13
C ALA A 187 -11.00 3.69 1.24
N GLY A 188 -10.33 3.48 2.39
CA GLY A 188 -10.96 2.90 3.58
C GLY A 188 -12.03 3.80 4.19
N ALA A 189 -11.83 5.13 4.18
CA ALA A 189 -12.81 6.10 4.66
C ALA A 189 -14.07 6.10 3.80
N VAL A 190 -13.92 6.18 2.48
CA VAL A 190 -15.04 6.16 1.52
C VAL A 190 -15.82 4.85 1.62
N LEU A 191 -15.12 3.70 1.64
CA LEU A 191 -15.77 2.39 1.77
C LEU A 191 -16.54 2.27 3.08
N LEU A 192 -15.96 2.74 4.19
CA LEU A 192 -16.60 2.71 5.51
C LEU A 192 -17.86 3.57 5.53
N ALA A 193 -17.77 4.83 5.07
CA ALA A 193 -18.90 5.76 5.03
C ALA A 193 -20.06 5.22 4.17
N LEU A 194 -19.73 4.75 2.96
CA LEU A 194 -20.73 4.16 2.06
C LEU A 194 -21.36 2.88 2.65
N SER A 195 -20.56 1.96 3.20
CA SER A 195 -21.09 0.73 3.80
C SER A 195 -22.01 1.00 4.98
N ALA A 196 -21.68 2.01 5.79
CA ALA A 196 -22.47 2.36 6.98
C ALA A 196 -23.80 3.06 6.61
N LEU A 197 -23.77 3.96 5.60
CA LEU A 197 -24.90 4.85 5.32
C LEU A 197 -25.78 4.37 4.16
N THR A 198 -25.25 3.60 3.20
CA THR A 198 -25.91 3.39 1.90
C THR A 198 -26.15 1.96 1.51
N LYS A 199 -25.76 0.98 2.33
CA LYS A 199 -25.88 -0.46 2.04
C LYS A 199 -27.30 -0.82 1.60
N GLY A 200 -27.41 -1.49 0.43
CA GLY A 200 -28.66 -1.95 -0.17
C GLY A 200 -29.50 -0.84 -0.82
N GLY A 201 -29.00 0.40 -0.92
CA GLY A 201 -29.68 1.51 -1.56
C GLY A 201 -28.89 2.15 -2.68
N GLU A 202 -29.53 3.11 -3.36
CA GLU A 202 -28.94 3.85 -4.47
C GLU A 202 -28.11 5.03 -3.96
N VAL A 203 -26.91 5.22 -4.54
CA VAL A 203 -26.07 6.40 -4.35
C VAL A 203 -25.97 7.12 -5.69
N ILE A 204 -26.39 8.38 -5.70
CA ILE A 204 -26.41 9.21 -6.91
C ILE A 204 -25.08 9.95 -7.03
N VAL A 205 -24.41 9.78 -8.18
CA VAL A 205 -23.08 10.34 -8.48
C VAL A 205 -23.07 10.93 -9.88
N SER A 206 -22.38 12.06 -10.07
CA SER A 206 -22.13 12.62 -11.40
C SER A 206 -21.22 11.72 -12.23
N ARG A 207 -21.56 11.49 -13.52
CA ARG A 207 -20.67 10.78 -14.46
C ARG A 207 -19.30 11.46 -14.61
N GLY A 208 -19.25 12.79 -14.50
CA GLY A 208 -18.00 13.53 -14.52
C GLY A 208 -17.12 13.33 -13.30
N GLU A 209 -17.58 12.62 -12.27
CA GLU A 209 -16.90 12.39 -11.00
C GLU A 209 -16.54 10.91 -10.76
N LEU A 210 -16.76 10.03 -11.75
CA LEU A 210 -16.39 8.61 -11.68
C LEU A 210 -14.89 8.45 -11.93
N VAL A 211 -14.12 8.83 -10.94
CA VAL A 211 -12.65 8.90 -10.99
C VAL A 211 -11.99 7.54 -10.79
N GLU A 212 -10.84 7.34 -11.46
CA GLU A 212 -9.86 6.32 -11.13
C GLU A 212 -8.61 7.01 -10.57
N ILE A 213 -8.18 6.62 -9.38
CA ILE A 213 -6.95 7.10 -8.72
C ILE A 213 -6.00 5.91 -8.51
N GLY A 214 -4.71 6.16 -8.53
CA GLY A 214 -3.63 5.19 -8.48
C GLY A 214 -3.94 3.85 -7.81
N GLY A 215 -3.41 2.77 -8.36
CA GLY A 215 -3.65 1.41 -7.85
C GLY A 215 -5.00 0.81 -8.22
N LYS A 216 -5.68 1.35 -9.24
CA LYS A 216 -7.00 0.89 -9.71
C LYS A 216 -8.16 1.16 -8.72
N PHE A 217 -8.03 2.18 -7.87
CA PHE A 217 -9.16 2.64 -7.07
C PHE A 217 -10.18 3.35 -7.99
N ARG A 218 -11.37 2.79 -8.12
CA ARG A 218 -12.46 3.28 -8.97
C ARG A 218 -13.72 3.46 -8.14
N ILE A 219 -14.36 4.61 -8.25
CA ILE A 219 -15.59 4.91 -7.51
C ILE A 219 -16.70 3.87 -7.75
N PRO A 220 -16.98 3.40 -8.99
CA PRO A 220 -17.98 2.35 -9.19
C PRO A 220 -17.70 1.05 -8.43
N GLU A 221 -16.44 0.61 -8.42
CA GLU A 221 -16.03 -0.62 -7.73
C GLU A 221 -16.14 -0.48 -6.20
N VAL A 222 -15.83 0.70 -5.67
CA VAL A 222 -15.97 0.98 -4.22
C VAL A 222 -17.44 0.99 -3.80
N LEU A 223 -18.32 1.58 -4.62
CA LEU A 223 -19.77 1.56 -4.38
C LEU A 223 -20.30 0.12 -4.37
N GLU A 224 -19.92 -0.71 -5.34
CA GLU A 224 -20.30 -2.11 -5.39
C GLU A 224 -19.81 -2.87 -4.14
N LEU A 225 -18.53 -2.70 -3.76
CA LEU A 225 -17.95 -3.32 -2.56
C LEU A 225 -18.65 -2.87 -1.27
N SER A 226 -19.14 -1.64 -1.19
CA SER A 226 -19.90 -1.14 -0.03
C SER A 226 -21.29 -1.75 0.09
N GLY A 227 -21.76 -2.45 -0.94
CA GLY A 227 -23.11 -2.97 -1.06
C GLY A 227 -24.15 -1.92 -1.47
N ALA A 228 -23.72 -0.74 -1.93
CA ALA A 228 -24.58 0.27 -2.53
C ALA A 228 -24.78 0.03 -4.03
N VAL A 229 -25.83 0.63 -4.59
CA VAL A 229 -26.12 0.60 -6.02
C VAL A 229 -25.76 1.96 -6.61
N LEU A 230 -24.81 1.96 -7.54
CA LEU A 230 -24.43 3.18 -8.27
C LEU A 230 -25.57 3.67 -9.15
N LYS A 231 -25.91 4.95 -9.05
CA LYS A 231 -26.84 5.64 -9.92
C LYS A 231 -26.19 6.88 -10.53
N GLU A 232 -25.80 6.77 -11.77
CA GLU A 232 -25.08 7.82 -12.49
C GLU A 232 -26.05 8.88 -13.02
N VAL A 233 -25.64 10.17 -12.91
CA VAL A 233 -26.42 11.31 -13.42
C VAL A 233 -25.56 12.22 -14.30
N GLY A 234 -26.25 13.02 -15.13
CA GLY A 234 -25.61 13.93 -16.05
C GLY A 234 -24.80 13.24 -17.15
N THR A 235 -23.79 13.93 -17.63
CA THR A 235 -22.84 13.47 -18.65
C THR A 235 -21.40 13.65 -18.19
N THR A 236 -20.42 13.23 -18.97
CA THR A 236 -19.00 13.36 -18.64
C THR A 236 -18.60 14.79 -18.31
N ASN A 237 -19.13 15.79 -19.03
CA ASN A 237 -18.74 17.19 -18.91
C ASN A 237 -19.83 18.11 -18.35
N ARG A 238 -21.05 17.59 -18.18
CA ARG A 238 -22.16 18.40 -17.67
C ARG A 238 -23.08 17.62 -16.74
N THR A 239 -23.24 18.15 -15.54
CA THR A 239 -24.20 17.65 -14.55
C THR A 239 -24.81 18.85 -13.82
N ARG A 240 -26.14 18.83 -13.66
CA ARG A 240 -26.92 19.86 -13.03
C ARG A 240 -27.65 19.32 -11.82
N ALA A 241 -28.06 20.21 -10.91
CA ALA A 241 -28.89 19.84 -9.75
C ALA A 241 -30.18 19.10 -10.13
N GLU A 242 -30.79 19.50 -11.31
CA GLU A 242 -31.98 18.84 -11.86
C GLU A 242 -31.71 17.35 -12.20
N ASP A 243 -30.49 16.99 -12.64
CA ASP A 243 -30.15 15.61 -12.96
C ASP A 243 -30.18 14.75 -11.68
N TYR A 244 -29.65 15.29 -10.56
CA TYR A 244 -29.74 14.65 -9.27
C TYR A 244 -31.18 14.52 -8.78
N LYS A 245 -31.95 15.62 -8.85
CA LYS A 245 -33.34 15.68 -8.41
C LYS A 245 -34.21 14.66 -9.13
N ASN A 246 -34.09 14.59 -10.46
CA ASN A 246 -34.86 13.67 -11.29
C ASN A 246 -34.46 12.18 -11.09
N ALA A 247 -33.27 11.93 -10.58
CA ALA A 247 -32.79 10.58 -10.28
C ALA A 247 -33.24 10.06 -8.91
N VAL A 248 -33.75 10.91 -8.02
CA VAL A 248 -34.17 10.48 -6.67
C VAL A 248 -35.30 9.47 -6.73
N SER A 249 -35.19 8.40 -5.97
CA SER A 249 -36.19 7.36 -5.80
C SER A 249 -36.34 6.99 -4.32
N GLU A 250 -37.29 6.11 -4.00
CA GLU A 250 -37.45 5.56 -2.65
C GLU A 250 -36.22 4.76 -2.17
N LYS A 251 -35.39 4.30 -3.10
CA LYS A 251 -34.15 3.56 -2.83
C LYS A 251 -32.94 4.46 -2.62
N THR A 252 -33.04 5.76 -2.88
CA THR A 252 -31.94 6.70 -2.75
C THR A 252 -31.54 6.84 -1.29
N LYS A 253 -30.25 6.62 -0.99
CA LYS A 253 -29.66 6.68 0.33
C LYS A 253 -28.70 7.85 0.53
N ALA A 254 -28.01 8.32 -0.53
CA ALA A 254 -27.10 9.44 -0.45
C ALA A 254 -26.86 10.07 -1.83
N PHE A 255 -26.42 11.32 -1.81
CA PHE A 255 -25.66 11.93 -2.90
C PHE A 255 -24.18 11.79 -2.58
N LEU A 256 -23.38 11.39 -3.57
CA LEU A 256 -21.94 11.33 -3.46
C LEU A 256 -21.32 12.40 -4.37
N LYS A 257 -20.56 13.28 -3.78
CA LYS A 257 -19.70 14.26 -4.45
C LYS A 257 -18.27 13.74 -4.40
N VAL A 258 -17.56 13.76 -5.54
CA VAL A 258 -16.16 13.32 -5.60
C VAL A 258 -15.32 14.41 -6.23
N HIS A 259 -14.29 14.86 -5.51
CA HIS A 259 -13.35 15.85 -6.01
C HIS A 259 -12.42 15.24 -7.08
N THR A 260 -12.37 15.87 -8.25
CA THR A 260 -11.58 15.44 -9.41
C THR A 260 -10.12 15.92 -9.29
N SER A 261 -9.40 15.41 -8.27
CA SER A 261 -8.07 15.90 -7.89
C SER A 261 -6.96 15.59 -8.91
N ASN A 262 -7.14 14.58 -9.79
CA ASN A 262 -6.11 14.08 -10.70
C ASN A 262 -6.40 14.33 -12.19
N TYR A 263 -7.50 15.00 -12.53
CA TYR A 263 -7.81 15.41 -13.90
C TYR A 263 -8.66 16.66 -13.93
N ARG A 264 -8.74 17.32 -15.09
CA ARG A 264 -9.63 18.44 -15.36
C ARG A 264 -10.37 18.25 -16.67
N ILE A 265 -11.66 18.59 -16.68
CA ILE A 265 -12.45 18.66 -17.91
C ILE A 265 -12.54 20.13 -18.28
N ILE A 266 -12.09 20.48 -19.49
CA ILE A 266 -12.02 21.87 -19.96
C ILE A 266 -12.95 22.04 -21.17
N GLY A 267 -13.61 23.18 -21.26
CA GLY A 267 -14.52 23.55 -22.36
C GLY A 267 -15.93 23.85 -21.88
N PHE A 268 -16.92 23.29 -22.54
CA PHE A 268 -18.32 23.42 -22.16
C PHE A 268 -18.67 22.50 -20.99
N THR A 269 -18.30 22.89 -19.79
CA THR A 269 -18.46 22.10 -18.57
C THR A 269 -19.46 22.75 -17.61
N GLU A 270 -20.13 21.92 -16.81
CA GLU A 270 -21.01 22.32 -15.71
C GLU A 270 -20.98 21.21 -14.65
N SER A 271 -20.81 21.56 -13.40
CA SER A 271 -20.80 20.62 -12.27
C SER A 271 -21.60 21.21 -11.11
N VAL A 272 -22.15 20.34 -10.28
CA VAL A 272 -22.88 20.72 -9.07
C VAL A 272 -21.88 20.76 -7.92
N ASN A 273 -21.86 21.85 -7.15
CA ASN A 273 -21.04 21.94 -5.95
C ASN A 273 -21.72 21.27 -4.73
N VAL A 274 -21.01 21.17 -3.62
CA VAL A 274 -21.53 20.48 -2.43
C VAL A 274 -22.67 21.25 -1.78
N GLU A 275 -22.62 22.57 -1.79
CA GLU A 275 -23.66 23.44 -1.23
C GLU A 275 -24.99 23.30 -2.01
N GLU A 276 -24.92 23.25 -3.34
CA GLU A 276 -26.10 22.98 -4.18
C GLU A 276 -26.72 21.62 -3.90
N LEU A 277 -25.86 20.57 -3.71
CA LEU A 277 -26.33 19.25 -3.33
C LEU A 277 -26.94 19.21 -1.94
N ARG A 278 -26.40 19.98 -0.99
CA ARG A 278 -26.92 20.11 0.36
C ARG A 278 -28.27 20.79 0.35
N GLU A 279 -28.43 21.91 -0.37
CA GLU A 279 -29.72 22.63 -0.52
C GLU A 279 -30.79 21.73 -1.15
N LEU A 280 -30.42 20.96 -2.19
CA LEU A 280 -31.29 19.99 -2.82
C LEU A 280 -31.70 18.88 -1.82
N SER A 281 -30.76 18.32 -1.10
CA SER A 281 -31.01 17.33 -0.06
C SER A 281 -31.97 17.84 1.02
N ASP A 282 -31.72 19.03 1.54
CA ASP A 282 -32.54 19.65 2.56
C ASP A 282 -33.99 19.91 2.08
N SER A 283 -34.14 20.35 0.83
CA SER A 283 -35.46 20.54 0.22
C SER A 283 -36.27 19.26 0.08
N LEU A 284 -35.59 18.19 -0.33
CA LEU A 284 -36.19 16.86 -0.48
C LEU A 284 -36.56 16.25 0.89
N ASN A 285 -35.66 16.39 1.87
CA ASN A 285 -35.89 15.89 3.23
C ASN A 285 -37.06 16.61 3.91
N LYS A 286 -37.18 17.94 3.75
CA LYS A 286 -38.32 18.73 4.24
C LYS A 286 -39.66 18.33 3.58
N SER A 287 -39.64 18.09 2.26
CA SER A 287 -40.81 17.64 1.53
C SER A 287 -41.27 16.25 1.98
N ALA A 288 -40.34 15.33 2.20
CA ALA A 288 -40.63 13.99 2.70
C ALA A 288 -41.22 14.03 4.14
N GLN A 289 -40.74 14.92 4.99
CA GLN A 289 -41.27 15.11 6.35
C GLN A 289 -42.69 15.63 6.35
N LYS A 290 -43.03 16.60 5.49
CA LYS A 290 -44.41 17.12 5.35
C LYS A 290 -45.38 15.99 4.95
N LEU A 291 -45.03 15.21 3.93
CA LEU A 291 -45.84 14.08 3.47
C LEU A 291 -46.05 13.00 4.53
N SER A 292 -45.08 12.80 5.40
CA SER A 292 -45.16 11.80 6.48
C SER A 292 -45.96 12.30 7.68
N SER A 293 -45.98 13.59 7.97
CA SER A 293 -46.82 14.19 9.02
C SER A 293 -48.30 14.23 8.66
N GLU A 294 -48.63 14.29 7.39
CA GLU A 294 -50.03 14.28 6.88
C GLU A 294 -50.62 12.87 6.79
N ASN A 295 -49.78 11.82 6.65
CA ASN A 295 -50.19 10.42 6.60
C ASN A 295 -49.69 9.69 7.83
N PHE A 296 -50.52 9.51 8.83
CA PHE A 296 -50.31 8.82 10.10
C PHE A 296 -49.37 7.56 9.98
N GLY A 297 -48.05 7.81 9.90
CA GLY A 297 -47.06 6.75 9.85
C GLY A 297 -45.68 7.31 10.19
N ASN A 298 -45.11 6.86 11.33
CA ASN A 298 -43.74 7.13 11.78
C ASN A 298 -42.72 6.75 10.70
N ARG A 299 -42.49 7.61 9.70
CA ARG A 299 -41.25 7.56 8.91
C ARG A 299 -40.15 8.20 9.76
N SER A 300 -39.40 7.34 10.39
CA SER A 300 -38.26 7.67 11.25
C SER A 300 -37.22 8.56 10.53
N GLU A 301 -36.42 9.29 11.30
CA GLU A 301 -35.24 10.06 10.88
C GLU A 301 -34.27 9.30 9.95
N ARG A 302 -34.45 7.99 9.77
CA ARG A 302 -33.64 7.09 8.94
C ARG A 302 -33.75 7.28 7.42
N ASN A 303 -34.60 8.18 6.93
CA ASN A 303 -34.84 8.38 5.49
C ASN A 303 -34.32 9.72 4.96
N LYS A 304 -33.46 10.42 5.69
CA LYS A 304 -32.76 11.60 5.17
C LYS A 304 -31.73 11.16 4.13
N ILE A 305 -31.63 11.90 3.02
CA ILE A 305 -30.61 11.70 1.99
C ILE A 305 -29.41 12.58 2.39
N PRO A 306 -28.33 12.04 2.97
CA PRO A 306 -27.12 12.81 3.25
C PRO A 306 -26.35 13.10 1.97
N VAL A 307 -25.52 14.15 2.02
CA VAL A 307 -24.46 14.40 1.06
C VAL A 307 -23.16 13.82 1.65
N ILE A 308 -22.49 12.95 0.92
CA ILE A 308 -21.17 12.42 1.24
C ILE A 308 -20.19 13.08 0.27
N GLU A 309 -19.12 13.66 0.80
CA GLU A 309 -18.09 14.26 -0.02
C GLU A 309 -16.77 13.55 0.12
N ASP A 310 -16.17 13.14 -1.01
CA ASP A 310 -14.82 12.62 -1.10
C ASP A 310 -13.90 13.73 -1.62
N LEU A 311 -13.14 14.34 -0.72
CA LEU A 311 -12.15 15.36 -1.03
C LEU A 311 -10.80 14.79 -1.53
N GLY A 312 -10.70 13.50 -1.72
CA GLY A 312 -9.45 12.84 -2.14
C GLY A 312 -8.38 12.89 -1.05
N SER A 313 -7.34 13.69 -1.24
CA SER A 313 -6.30 13.90 -0.21
C SER A 313 -6.75 14.83 0.92
N GLY A 314 -7.68 15.72 0.65
CA GLY A 314 -8.14 16.76 1.55
C GLY A 314 -7.05 17.77 1.95
N VAL A 315 -7.43 19.00 2.23
CA VAL A 315 -6.51 20.00 2.78
C VAL A 315 -7.16 20.72 3.95
N LEU A 316 -6.34 21.09 4.94
CA LEU A 316 -6.77 21.82 6.14
C LEU A 316 -6.37 23.29 6.11
N VAL A 317 -5.61 23.72 5.11
CA VAL A 317 -5.11 25.08 4.94
C VAL A 317 -5.32 25.53 3.51
N ASP A 318 -5.49 26.84 3.30
CA ASP A 318 -5.62 27.39 1.96
C ASP A 318 -4.26 27.31 1.24
N LEU A 319 -4.20 26.55 0.15
CA LEU A 319 -2.97 26.37 -0.61
C LEU A 319 -2.61 27.58 -1.47
N GLU A 320 -3.55 28.50 -1.73
CA GLU A 320 -3.29 29.76 -2.46
C GLU A 320 -2.32 30.66 -1.68
N ASP A 321 -2.34 30.61 -0.33
CA ASP A 321 -1.40 31.34 0.53
C ASP A 321 0.06 30.89 0.33
N TYR A 322 0.26 29.70 -0.24
CA TYR A 322 1.57 29.12 -0.54
C TYR A 322 1.91 29.12 -2.04
N GLY A 323 1.12 29.81 -2.86
CA GLY A 323 1.35 29.94 -4.31
C GLY A 323 0.90 28.73 -5.14
N PHE A 324 0.07 27.85 -4.61
CA PHE A 324 -0.54 26.73 -5.34
C PHE A 324 -1.93 27.08 -5.86
N SER A 325 -2.49 26.23 -6.70
CA SER A 325 -3.90 26.34 -7.10
C SER A 325 -4.81 26.13 -5.90
N LYS A 326 -5.98 26.78 -5.94
CA LYS A 326 -7.02 26.57 -4.94
C LYS A 326 -7.48 25.11 -4.90
N GLU A 327 -7.51 24.56 -3.71
CA GLU A 327 -8.10 23.25 -3.40
C GLU A 327 -9.19 23.42 -2.34
N PRO A 328 -10.24 22.60 -2.37
CA PRO A 328 -11.30 22.67 -1.36
C PRO A 328 -10.73 22.34 0.01
N THR A 329 -11.02 23.15 1.01
CA THR A 329 -10.61 22.92 2.40
C THR A 329 -11.77 22.34 3.20
N VAL A 330 -11.50 21.37 4.07
CA VAL A 330 -12.52 20.70 4.89
C VAL A 330 -13.38 21.67 5.71
N GLN A 331 -12.81 22.82 6.13
CA GLN A 331 -13.54 23.83 6.93
C GLN A 331 -14.48 24.70 6.11
N LYS A 332 -14.34 24.75 4.79
CA LYS A 332 -15.16 25.57 3.89
C LYS A 332 -16.28 24.79 3.20
N GLU A 333 -16.21 23.46 3.27
CA GLU A 333 -17.22 22.54 2.76
C GLU A 333 -18.16 22.07 3.90
#